data_2ba9c19ba7f6e0f13044b9d9bd772ed4
#
_entry.id   2ba9c19ba7f6e0f13044b9d9bd772ed4
#
_cell.length_a   1.000
_cell.length_b   1.000
_cell.length_c   1.000
_cell.angle_alpha   90.00
_cell.angle_beta   90.00
_cell.angle_gamma   90.00
#
_symmetry.space_group_name_H-M   'P 1'
#
loop_
_entity.id
_entity.type
_entity.pdbx_description
1 polymer ?
#
loop_
_entity_poly.entity_id
_entity_poly.type
_entity_poly.pdbx_seq_one_letter_code
_entity_poly.pdbx_strand_id
1 'polypeptide(L)'
;MILVNKGVEEYAQFFSSAEDELLAEIAAFTSHHPHAEMLSGHVQGKILETISCLLQPNNILEIGTFMGYSALCLAKGLQADGKLHTIELRDDDADISQNFFSKSLQNNKIVLHRGNALEIIKGLNEVWDIVFIDADKVSYIDYYELTLPKIKQNGLIIADNVLFHGEVLEEKIKGKNAKAIHAFNLHVARDMRVEQVMLTVRDGLMLIRKL
;
A
#
# COMPACT_ATOMS: atom_id res chain seq x y z
N MET A 1 -3.63 -5.24 20.87
CA MET A 1 -2.57 -4.35 21.45
C MET A 1 -2.64 -3.01 20.72
N ILE A 2 -2.48 -1.89 21.40
CA ILE A 2 -2.33 -0.59 20.73
C ILE A 2 -0.85 -0.44 20.39
N LEU A 3 -0.52 -0.51 19.09
CA LEU A 3 0.89 -0.43 18.62
C LEU A 3 1.40 1.00 18.65
N VAL A 4 0.54 1.96 18.28
CA VAL A 4 0.85 3.40 18.35
C VAL A 4 -0.18 4.07 19.27
N ASN A 5 0.29 4.87 20.22
CA ASN A 5 -0.60 5.63 21.09
C ASN A 5 -1.38 6.65 20.27
N LYS A 6 -2.71 6.74 20.49
CA LYS A 6 -3.60 7.66 19.76
C LYS A 6 -3.11 9.11 19.80
N GLY A 7 -2.62 9.59 20.94
CA GLY A 7 -2.07 10.94 21.06
C GLY A 7 -0.79 11.17 20.24
N VAL A 8 0.02 10.13 20.03
CA VAL A 8 1.21 10.20 19.16
C VAL A 8 0.78 10.29 17.69
N GLU A 9 -0.25 9.55 17.28
CA GLU A 9 -0.77 9.61 15.90
C GLU A 9 -1.42 10.97 15.61
N GLU A 10 -2.24 11.49 16.53
CA GLU A 10 -2.84 12.84 16.42
C GLU A 10 -1.77 13.94 16.36
N TYR A 11 -0.71 13.82 17.17
CA TYR A 11 0.42 14.75 17.14
C TYR A 11 1.18 14.68 15.81
N ALA A 12 1.49 13.48 15.33
CA ALA A 12 2.14 13.29 14.03
C ALA A 12 1.29 13.85 12.88
N GLN A 13 -0.02 13.63 12.91
CA GLN A 13 -0.95 14.19 11.93
C GLN A 13 -0.95 15.73 11.96
N PHE A 14 -0.97 16.33 13.13
CA PHE A 14 -0.95 17.81 13.28
C PHE A 14 0.33 18.45 12.71
N PHE A 15 1.48 17.78 12.82
CA PHE A 15 2.77 18.26 12.31
C PHE A 15 3.09 17.76 10.90
N SER A 16 2.20 17.01 10.26
CA SER A 16 2.30 16.62 8.86
C SER A 16 1.60 17.65 7.96
N SER A 17 2.08 17.81 6.73
CA SER A 17 1.40 18.67 5.74
C SER A 17 -0.03 18.22 5.51
N ALA A 18 -0.96 19.15 5.38
CA ALA A 18 -2.37 18.84 5.20
C ALA A 18 -2.63 17.94 3.99
N GLU A 19 -3.71 17.17 4.06
CA GLU A 19 -4.28 16.48 2.92
C GLU A 19 -4.83 17.49 1.91
N ASP A 20 -4.84 17.12 0.63
CA ASP A 20 -5.63 17.86 -0.33
C ASP A 20 -7.14 17.59 -0.18
N GLU A 21 -7.95 18.44 -0.83
CA GLU A 21 -9.41 18.38 -0.69
C GLU A 21 -9.99 17.02 -1.10
N LEU A 22 -9.45 16.37 -2.12
CA LEU A 22 -9.93 15.08 -2.60
C LEU A 22 -9.60 13.94 -1.61
N LEU A 23 -8.40 13.94 -1.04
CA LEU A 23 -8.03 12.97 0.00
C LEU A 23 -8.89 13.15 1.26
N ALA A 24 -9.14 14.40 1.66
CA ALA A 24 -10.04 14.71 2.78
C ALA A 24 -11.50 14.27 2.50
N GLU A 25 -11.99 14.43 1.25
CA GLU A 25 -13.30 13.93 0.83
C GLU A 25 -13.38 12.40 0.94
N ILE A 26 -12.34 11.67 0.48
CA ILE A 26 -12.27 10.21 0.59
C ILE A 26 -12.26 9.79 2.06
N ALA A 27 -11.47 10.44 2.91
CA ALA A 27 -11.40 10.12 4.33
C ALA A 27 -12.76 10.33 5.03
N ALA A 28 -13.44 11.46 4.73
CA ALA A 28 -14.77 11.74 5.26
C ALA A 28 -15.82 10.72 4.77
N PHE A 29 -15.81 10.37 3.48
CA PHE A 29 -16.69 9.34 2.92
C PHE A 29 -16.44 7.98 3.59
N THR A 30 -15.18 7.58 3.70
CA THR A 30 -14.79 6.27 4.25
C THR A 30 -15.11 6.15 5.73
N SER A 31 -15.14 7.26 6.49
CA SER A 31 -15.49 7.23 7.92
C SER A 31 -16.85 6.63 8.22
N HIS A 32 -17.76 6.60 7.25
CA HIS A 32 -19.09 5.98 7.35
C HIS A 32 -19.16 4.57 6.73
N HIS A 33 -18.04 4.09 6.18
CA HIS A 33 -17.98 2.76 5.57
C HIS A 33 -17.83 1.66 6.62
N PRO A 34 -18.46 0.46 6.46
CA PRO A 34 -18.31 -0.68 7.39
C PRO A 34 -16.85 -1.10 7.66
N HIS A 35 -15.94 -0.79 6.75
CA HIS A 35 -14.51 -1.09 6.82
C HIS A 35 -13.66 0.20 6.86
N ALA A 36 -14.09 1.21 7.61
CA ALA A 36 -13.38 2.49 7.72
C ALA A 36 -11.92 2.33 8.21
N GLU A 37 -11.66 1.29 9.02
CA GLU A 37 -10.34 0.95 9.54
C GLU A 37 -9.33 0.56 8.46
N MET A 38 -9.79 0.16 7.25
CA MET A 38 -8.91 -0.21 6.13
C MET A 38 -8.26 1.00 5.45
N LEU A 39 -8.73 2.23 5.70
CA LEU A 39 -8.13 3.41 5.09
C LEU A 39 -6.71 3.64 5.64
N SER A 40 -5.75 3.87 4.74
CA SER A 40 -4.35 4.13 5.11
C SER A 40 -4.18 5.32 6.06
N GLY A 41 -5.04 6.35 5.93
CA GLY A 41 -5.03 7.55 6.78
C GLY A 41 -3.88 8.54 6.45
N HIS A 42 -3.96 9.70 7.09
CA HIS A 42 -3.18 10.89 6.71
C HIS A 42 -1.66 10.68 6.79
N VAL A 43 -1.15 10.24 7.94
CA VAL A 43 0.31 10.11 8.14
C VAL A 43 0.92 9.09 7.18
N GLN A 44 0.29 7.93 7.04
CA GLN A 44 0.75 6.89 6.12
C GLN A 44 0.62 7.35 4.66
N GLY A 45 -0.47 8.02 4.29
CA GLY A 45 -0.64 8.62 2.96
C GLY A 45 0.47 9.62 2.64
N LYS A 46 0.86 10.46 3.61
CA LYS A 46 2.00 11.40 3.44
C LYS A 46 3.34 10.70 3.31
N ILE A 47 3.56 9.56 3.96
CA ILE A 47 4.76 8.74 3.77
C ILE A 47 4.79 8.19 2.33
N LEU A 48 3.68 7.62 1.85
CA LEU A 48 3.58 7.09 0.49
C LEU A 48 3.80 8.17 -0.57
N GLU A 49 3.14 9.34 -0.40
CA GLU A 49 3.33 10.52 -1.25
C GLU A 49 4.80 10.97 -1.27
N THR A 50 5.42 11.11 -0.08
CA THR A 50 6.82 11.55 0.04
C THR A 50 7.77 10.57 -0.64
N ILE A 51 7.61 9.27 -0.41
CA ILE A 51 8.43 8.22 -1.05
C ILE A 51 8.28 8.30 -2.58
N SER A 52 7.06 8.41 -3.07
CA SER A 52 6.78 8.51 -4.50
C SER A 52 7.39 9.79 -5.10
N CYS A 53 7.23 10.94 -4.45
CA CYS A 53 7.83 12.20 -4.91
C CYS A 53 9.36 12.17 -4.92
N LEU A 54 10.01 11.48 -3.98
CA LEU A 54 11.47 11.34 -3.93
C LEU A 54 11.98 10.40 -5.02
N LEU A 55 11.27 9.30 -5.29
CA LEU A 55 11.67 8.30 -6.27
C LEU A 55 11.29 8.67 -7.71
N GLN A 56 10.28 9.53 -7.90
CA GLN A 56 9.75 9.94 -9.21
C GLN A 56 9.53 8.73 -10.15
N PRO A 57 8.65 7.78 -9.77
CA PRO A 57 8.48 6.53 -10.49
C PRO A 57 7.83 6.73 -11.85
N ASN A 58 8.17 5.85 -12.81
CA ASN A 58 7.43 5.68 -14.06
C ASN A 58 6.28 4.69 -13.87
N ASN A 59 6.52 3.58 -13.18
CA ASN A 59 5.51 2.55 -13.01
C ASN A 59 5.35 2.18 -11.54
N ILE A 60 4.13 2.29 -11.07
CA ILE A 60 3.71 1.88 -9.73
C ILE A 60 2.68 0.76 -9.87
N LEU A 61 2.82 -0.30 -9.08
CA LEU A 61 1.78 -1.30 -8.87
C LEU A 61 1.26 -1.20 -7.45
N GLU A 62 -0.05 -1.13 -7.29
CA GLU A 62 -0.74 -1.24 -6.01
C GLU A 62 -1.62 -2.48 -6.00
N ILE A 63 -1.54 -3.26 -4.95
CA ILE A 63 -2.34 -4.47 -4.74
C ILE A 63 -3.25 -4.24 -3.54
N GLY A 64 -4.54 -3.97 -3.82
CA GLY A 64 -5.55 -3.50 -2.88
C GLY A 64 -5.78 -2.00 -3.03
N THR A 65 -6.87 -1.63 -3.74
CA THR A 65 -7.23 -0.23 -4.03
C THR A 65 -8.12 0.36 -2.95
N PHE A 66 -9.12 -0.42 -2.48
CA PHE A 66 -10.20 0.04 -1.61
C PHE A 66 -10.83 1.33 -2.15
N MET A 67 -10.79 2.45 -1.41
CA MET A 67 -11.35 3.74 -1.83
C MET A 67 -10.39 4.58 -2.70
N GLY A 68 -9.18 4.08 -2.99
CA GLY A 68 -8.19 4.74 -3.85
C GLY A 68 -7.34 5.81 -3.17
N TYR A 69 -7.37 5.90 -1.84
CA TYR A 69 -6.63 6.92 -1.08
C TYR A 69 -5.11 6.78 -1.26
N SER A 70 -4.57 5.58 -1.04
CA SER A 70 -3.14 5.28 -1.21
C SER A 70 -2.68 5.42 -2.67
N ALA A 71 -3.51 4.97 -3.62
CA ALA A 71 -3.27 5.16 -5.04
C ALA A 71 -3.07 6.65 -5.40
N LEU A 72 -3.95 7.53 -4.90
CA LEU A 72 -3.85 8.97 -5.13
C LEU A 72 -2.61 9.57 -4.48
N CYS A 73 -2.24 9.14 -3.26
CA CYS A 73 -1.01 9.56 -2.61
C CYS A 73 0.23 9.17 -3.44
N LEU A 74 0.31 7.91 -3.87
CA LEU A 74 1.41 7.40 -4.70
C LEU A 74 1.48 8.05 -6.08
N ALA A 75 0.32 8.35 -6.70
CA ALA A 75 0.27 8.93 -8.04
C ALA A 75 0.87 10.34 -8.12
N LYS A 76 0.98 11.07 -7.00
CA LYS A 76 1.54 12.43 -6.98
C LYS A 76 3.01 12.49 -7.38
N GLY A 77 3.79 11.44 -7.12
CA GLY A 77 5.21 11.38 -7.49
C GLY A 77 5.47 10.87 -8.91
N LEU A 78 4.45 10.40 -9.64
CA LEU A 78 4.61 9.87 -10.99
C LEU A 78 5.21 10.88 -11.96
N GLN A 79 6.20 10.43 -12.75
CA GLN A 79 6.70 11.20 -13.88
C GLN A 79 5.60 11.54 -14.89
N ALA A 80 5.89 12.44 -15.85
CA ALA A 80 4.89 12.96 -16.78
C ALA A 80 4.11 11.84 -17.49
N ASP A 81 4.83 10.84 -18.02
CA ASP A 81 4.24 9.70 -18.75
C ASP A 81 4.05 8.46 -17.87
N GLY A 82 4.29 8.60 -16.56
CA GLY A 82 4.20 7.50 -15.61
C GLY A 82 2.78 6.99 -15.40
N LYS A 83 2.66 5.73 -14.98
CA LYS A 83 1.38 5.06 -14.69
C LYS A 83 1.41 4.41 -13.32
N LEU A 84 0.26 4.45 -12.67
CA LEU A 84 -0.05 3.66 -11.49
C LEU A 84 -1.12 2.63 -11.89
N HIS A 85 -0.79 1.36 -11.75
CA HIS A 85 -1.72 0.25 -11.88
C HIS A 85 -2.18 -0.14 -10.48
N THR A 86 -3.49 -0.12 -10.23
CA THR A 86 -4.07 -0.54 -8.95
C THR A 86 -5.08 -1.65 -9.18
N ILE A 87 -5.14 -2.60 -8.26
CA ILE A 87 -5.97 -3.81 -8.41
C ILE A 87 -6.95 -3.89 -7.26
N GLU A 88 -8.25 -3.99 -7.59
CA GLU A 88 -9.33 -4.19 -6.62
C GLU A 88 -10.13 -5.45 -6.94
N LEU A 89 -10.37 -6.26 -5.91
CA LEU A 89 -11.13 -7.50 -6.03
C LEU A 89 -12.64 -7.24 -5.99
N ARG A 90 -13.08 -6.26 -5.20
CA ARG A 90 -14.51 -5.98 -4.95
C ARG A 90 -15.01 -4.93 -5.92
N ASP A 91 -16.01 -5.29 -6.72
CA ASP A 91 -16.55 -4.40 -7.75
C ASP A 91 -17.13 -3.11 -7.18
N ASP A 92 -17.82 -3.16 -6.04
CA ASP A 92 -18.41 -1.99 -5.38
C ASP A 92 -17.34 -0.97 -4.97
N ASP A 93 -16.23 -1.44 -4.39
CA ASP A 93 -15.11 -0.57 -4.01
C ASP A 93 -14.37 -0.03 -5.25
N ALA A 94 -14.25 -0.85 -6.29
CA ALA A 94 -13.68 -0.43 -7.56
C ALA A 94 -14.51 0.67 -8.24
N ASP A 95 -15.84 0.61 -8.17
CA ASP A 95 -16.73 1.65 -8.69
C ASP A 95 -16.57 2.97 -7.90
N ILE A 96 -16.48 2.88 -6.57
CA ILE A 96 -16.28 4.03 -5.70
C ILE A 96 -14.90 4.67 -5.97
N SER A 97 -13.83 3.86 -5.99
CA SER A 97 -12.47 4.37 -6.25
C SER A 97 -12.35 4.99 -7.63
N GLN A 98 -12.95 4.40 -8.67
CA GLN A 98 -12.98 4.97 -10.00
C GLN A 98 -13.66 6.34 -10.04
N ASN A 99 -14.72 6.53 -9.24
CA ASN A 99 -15.40 7.81 -9.10
C ASN A 99 -14.47 8.88 -8.48
N PHE A 100 -13.71 8.52 -7.44
CA PHE A 100 -12.72 9.43 -6.86
C PHE A 100 -11.56 9.72 -7.83
N PHE A 101 -11.05 8.70 -8.53
CA PHE A 101 -10.00 8.89 -9.53
C PHE A 101 -10.42 9.88 -10.62
N SER A 102 -11.70 9.84 -11.06
CA SER A 102 -12.21 10.74 -12.10
C SER A 102 -12.15 12.23 -11.70
N LYS A 103 -12.14 12.54 -10.41
CA LYS A 103 -12.01 13.90 -9.87
C LYS A 103 -10.55 14.35 -9.75
N SER A 104 -9.59 13.42 -9.82
CA SER A 104 -8.17 13.70 -9.63
C SER A 104 -7.51 14.27 -10.89
N LEU A 105 -6.55 15.16 -10.70
CA LEU A 105 -5.64 15.61 -11.76
C LEU A 105 -4.76 14.47 -12.29
N GLN A 106 -4.63 13.37 -11.55
CA GLN A 106 -3.87 12.18 -11.93
C GLN A 106 -4.73 11.10 -12.62
N ASN A 107 -6.01 11.37 -12.88
CA ASN A 107 -6.94 10.40 -13.44
C ASN A 107 -6.40 9.66 -14.68
N ASN A 108 -5.78 10.38 -15.60
CA ASN A 108 -5.21 9.80 -16.82
C ASN A 108 -3.95 8.95 -16.61
N LYS A 109 -3.38 8.94 -15.38
CA LYS A 109 -2.22 8.15 -14.98
C LYS A 109 -2.58 6.90 -14.20
N ILE A 110 -3.81 6.80 -13.69
CA ILE A 110 -4.25 5.67 -12.87
C ILE A 110 -5.00 4.66 -13.75
N VAL A 111 -4.58 3.40 -13.67
CA VAL A 111 -5.19 2.27 -14.37
C VAL A 111 -5.75 1.31 -13.33
N LEU A 112 -7.07 1.30 -13.17
CA LEU A 112 -7.76 0.40 -12.25
C LEU A 112 -8.03 -0.95 -12.93
N HIS A 113 -7.55 -2.01 -12.31
CA HIS A 113 -7.83 -3.39 -12.69
C HIS A 113 -8.81 -4.01 -11.70
N ARG A 114 -9.80 -4.77 -12.20
CA ARG A 114 -10.81 -5.45 -11.39
C ARG A 114 -10.58 -6.95 -11.40
N GLY A 115 -10.50 -7.56 -10.24
CA GLY A 115 -10.41 -9.01 -10.08
C GLY A 115 -9.25 -9.48 -9.21
N ASN A 116 -8.94 -10.76 -9.33
CA ASN A 116 -7.91 -11.41 -8.53
C ASN A 116 -6.50 -10.92 -8.89
N ALA A 117 -5.79 -10.36 -7.92
CA ALA A 117 -4.48 -9.77 -8.13
C ALA A 117 -3.44 -10.81 -8.59
N LEU A 118 -3.48 -12.06 -8.07
CA LEU A 118 -2.54 -13.11 -8.49
C LEU A 118 -2.66 -13.45 -9.99
N GLU A 119 -3.85 -13.31 -10.56
CA GLU A 119 -4.05 -13.54 -11.99
C GLU A 119 -3.67 -12.30 -12.82
N ILE A 120 -4.07 -11.12 -12.36
CA ILE A 120 -3.81 -9.87 -13.08
C ILE A 120 -2.31 -9.59 -13.16
N ILE A 121 -1.55 -9.73 -12.08
CA ILE A 121 -0.11 -9.45 -12.02
C ILE A 121 0.67 -10.31 -13.04
N LYS A 122 0.24 -11.54 -13.30
CA LYS A 122 0.87 -12.42 -14.30
C LYS A 122 0.78 -11.85 -15.72
N GLY A 123 -0.31 -11.14 -16.01
CA GLY A 123 -0.55 -10.51 -17.32
C GLY A 123 0.10 -9.14 -17.51
N LEU A 124 0.56 -8.49 -16.44
CA LEU A 124 1.24 -7.20 -16.49
C LEU A 124 2.72 -7.41 -16.86
N ASN A 125 3.21 -6.69 -17.86
CA ASN A 125 4.59 -6.82 -18.37
C ASN A 125 5.51 -5.66 -17.96
N GLU A 126 5.00 -4.73 -17.18
CA GLU A 126 5.70 -3.55 -16.71
C GLU A 126 6.87 -3.92 -15.80
N VAL A 127 7.90 -3.09 -15.80
CA VAL A 127 8.98 -3.09 -14.81
C VAL A 127 8.65 -2.01 -13.79
N TRP A 128 8.55 -2.39 -12.52
CA TRP A 128 8.05 -1.54 -11.46
C TRP A 128 9.15 -0.75 -10.75
N ASP A 129 8.89 0.52 -10.48
CA ASP A 129 9.72 1.35 -9.60
C ASP A 129 9.27 1.17 -8.15
N ILE A 130 7.94 1.13 -7.92
CA ILE A 130 7.31 0.92 -6.62
C ILE A 130 6.24 -0.15 -6.76
N VAL A 131 6.17 -1.07 -5.79
CA VAL A 131 5.02 -1.95 -5.56
C VAL A 131 4.50 -1.71 -4.15
N PHE A 132 3.21 -1.43 -4.00
CA PHE A 132 2.53 -1.32 -2.71
C PHE A 132 1.62 -2.52 -2.51
N ILE A 133 1.79 -3.26 -1.41
CA ILE A 133 1.02 -4.47 -1.08
C ILE A 133 0.17 -4.19 0.14
N ASP A 134 -1.14 -4.08 -0.05
CA ASP A 134 -2.15 -3.91 1.00
C ASP A 134 -3.45 -4.65 0.63
N ALA A 135 -3.36 -5.97 0.54
CA ALA A 135 -4.49 -6.83 0.18
C ALA A 135 -4.67 -7.97 1.20
N ASP A 136 -5.20 -9.12 0.77
CA ASP A 136 -5.36 -10.28 1.63
C ASP A 136 -4.02 -10.82 2.13
N LYS A 137 -3.91 -10.96 3.43
CA LYS A 137 -2.63 -11.19 4.11
C LYS A 137 -2.03 -12.58 3.83
N VAL A 138 -2.88 -13.54 3.45
CA VAL A 138 -2.43 -14.91 3.14
C VAL A 138 -1.65 -15.01 1.84
N SER A 139 -1.82 -14.07 0.92
CA SER A 139 -1.17 -14.06 -0.39
C SER A 139 0.08 -13.16 -0.45
N TYR A 140 0.53 -12.57 0.66
CA TYR A 140 1.65 -11.61 0.67
C TYR A 140 2.96 -12.18 0.11
N ILE A 141 3.29 -13.44 0.42
CA ILE A 141 4.47 -14.10 -0.14
C ILE A 141 4.30 -14.27 -1.65
N ASP A 142 3.12 -14.66 -2.11
CA ASP A 142 2.86 -14.86 -3.54
C ASP A 142 2.93 -13.51 -4.29
N TYR A 143 2.35 -12.44 -3.75
CA TYR A 143 2.48 -11.09 -4.31
C TYR A 143 3.94 -10.65 -4.41
N TYR A 144 4.70 -10.87 -3.34
CA TYR A 144 6.12 -10.54 -3.28
C TYR A 144 6.92 -11.30 -4.37
N GLU A 145 6.76 -12.62 -4.45
CA GLU A 145 7.52 -13.44 -5.41
C GLU A 145 7.10 -13.18 -6.88
N LEU A 146 5.84 -12.82 -7.13
CA LEU A 146 5.39 -12.44 -8.47
C LEU A 146 5.92 -11.07 -8.91
N THR A 147 6.10 -10.14 -7.97
CA THR A 147 6.47 -8.76 -8.29
C THR A 147 7.98 -8.52 -8.21
N LEU A 148 8.71 -9.13 -7.26
CA LEU A 148 10.14 -8.90 -7.07
C LEU A 148 11.00 -9.11 -8.35
N PRO A 149 10.77 -10.12 -9.20
CA PRO A 149 11.52 -10.25 -10.43
C PRO A 149 11.34 -9.06 -11.39
N LYS A 150 10.17 -8.41 -11.35
CA LYS A 150 9.79 -7.28 -12.19
C LYS A 150 10.10 -5.91 -11.56
N ILE A 151 10.62 -5.86 -10.34
CA ILE A 151 11.10 -4.62 -9.71
C ILE A 151 12.44 -4.23 -10.33
N LYS A 152 12.65 -2.93 -10.60
CA LYS A 152 13.95 -2.37 -11.00
C LYS A 152 14.99 -2.58 -9.89
N GLN A 153 16.26 -2.62 -10.27
CA GLN A 153 17.36 -2.49 -9.30
C GLN A 153 17.19 -1.18 -8.51
N ASN A 154 17.30 -1.23 -7.19
CA ASN A 154 16.98 -0.15 -6.24
C ASN A 154 15.51 0.28 -6.22
N GLY A 155 14.60 -0.43 -6.90
CA GLY A 155 13.16 -0.21 -6.77
C GLY A 155 12.64 -0.72 -5.42
N LEU A 156 11.44 -0.30 -5.04
CA LEU A 156 10.91 -0.44 -3.71
C LEU A 156 9.60 -1.25 -3.69
N ILE A 157 9.53 -2.27 -2.83
CA ILE A 157 8.26 -2.86 -2.40
C ILE A 157 7.92 -2.28 -1.03
N ILE A 158 6.67 -1.86 -0.84
CA ILE A 158 6.13 -1.38 0.44
C ILE A 158 5.01 -2.35 0.82
N ALA A 159 5.14 -3.03 1.97
CA ALA A 159 4.10 -3.92 2.47
C ALA A 159 3.45 -3.34 3.73
N ASP A 160 2.12 -3.24 3.72
CA ASP A 160 1.34 -2.70 4.84
C ASP A 160 0.92 -3.80 5.84
N ASN A 161 0.54 -3.39 7.04
CA ASN A 161 0.06 -4.22 8.15
C ASN A 161 1.00 -5.36 8.56
N VAL A 162 2.31 -5.15 8.47
CA VAL A 162 3.31 -6.18 8.79
C VAL A 162 3.45 -6.48 10.28
N LEU A 163 2.83 -5.67 11.15
CA LEU A 163 2.70 -5.93 12.59
C LEU A 163 1.35 -6.58 12.95
N PHE A 164 0.39 -6.52 12.06
CA PHE A 164 -0.94 -7.15 12.14
C PHE A 164 -1.57 -7.05 13.53
N HIS A 165 -1.92 -5.82 13.93
CA HIS A 165 -2.51 -5.48 15.23
C HIS A 165 -1.67 -5.94 16.44
N GLY A 166 -0.39 -6.22 16.23
CA GLY A 166 0.51 -6.79 17.23
C GLY A 166 0.39 -8.30 17.41
N GLU A 167 -0.46 -8.99 16.65
CA GLU A 167 -0.63 -10.43 16.76
C GLU A 167 0.63 -11.23 16.38
N VAL A 168 1.50 -10.66 15.54
CA VAL A 168 2.80 -11.27 15.19
C VAL A 168 3.79 -11.29 16.36
N LEU A 169 3.54 -10.52 17.43
CA LEU A 169 4.38 -10.43 18.62
C LEU A 169 3.99 -11.44 19.72
N GLU A 170 2.88 -12.14 19.52
CA GLU A 170 2.39 -13.13 20.48
C GLU A 170 3.34 -14.35 20.53
N GLU A 171 3.62 -14.87 21.73
CA GLU A 171 4.42 -16.09 21.90
C GLU A 171 3.87 -17.27 21.09
N LYS A 172 2.54 -17.32 20.97
CA LYS A 172 1.83 -18.30 20.16
C LYS A 172 0.91 -17.59 19.17
N ILE A 173 1.42 -17.32 18.00
CA ILE A 173 0.65 -16.65 16.93
C ILE A 173 -0.57 -17.51 16.57
N LYS A 174 -1.76 -16.90 16.67
CA LYS A 174 -3.04 -17.50 16.32
C LYS A 174 -3.58 -16.83 15.05
N GLY A 175 -4.59 -17.45 14.46
CA GLY A 175 -5.19 -16.87 13.25
C GLY A 175 -4.37 -17.13 11.97
N LYS A 176 -5.08 -17.18 10.85
CA LYS A 176 -4.50 -17.48 9.54
C LYS A 176 -3.67 -16.29 9.03
N ASN A 177 -4.23 -15.10 9.16
CA ASN A 177 -3.60 -13.87 8.67
C ASN A 177 -2.33 -13.50 9.45
N ALA A 178 -2.37 -13.53 10.79
CA ALA A 178 -1.20 -13.25 11.62
C ALA A 178 -0.04 -14.22 11.32
N LYS A 179 -0.34 -15.51 11.16
CA LYS A 179 0.66 -16.51 10.75
C LYS A 179 1.22 -16.24 9.37
N ALA A 180 0.38 -15.83 8.42
CA ALA A 180 0.80 -15.52 7.07
C ALA A 180 1.71 -14.28 7.05
N ILE A 181 1.37 -13.22 7.77
CA ILE A 181 2.22 -12.02 7.90
C ILE A 181 3.53 -12.34 8.60
N HIS A 182 3.51 -13.12 9.69
CA HIS A 182 4.75 -13.54 10.34
C HIS A 182 5.65 -14.36 9.39
N ALA A 183 5.05 -15.27 8.62
CA ALA A 183 5.78 -16.04 7.60
C ALA A 183 6.35 -15.14 6.51
N PHE A 184 5.58 -14.14 6.04
CA PHE A 184 6.05 -13.12 5.08
C PHE A 184 7.24 -12.32 5.64
N ASN A 185 7.14 -11.83 6.87
CA ASN A 185 8.23 -11.09 7.52
C ASN A 185 9.50 -11.93 7.60
N LEU A 186 9.40 -13.21 7.96
CA LEU A 186 10.53 -14.13 7.99
C LEU A 186 11.09 -14.43 6.60
N HIS A 187 10.21 -14.55 5.60
CA HIS A 187 10.59 -14.81 4.21
C HIS A 187 11.44 -13.67 3.66
N VAL A 188 10.95 -12.43 3.79
CA VAL A 188 11.69 -11.23 3.36
C VAL A 188 13.00 -11.05 4.13
N ALA A 189 13.00 -11.26 5.45
CA ALA A 189 14.19 -11.10 6.29
C ALA A 189 15.34 -12.07 5.92
N ARG A 190 15.05 -13.17 5.23
CA ARG A 190 16.04 -14.18 4.79
C ARG A 190 16.41 -14.05 3.31
N ASP A 191 15.77 -13.14 2.59
CA ASP A 191 15.96 -12.99 1.15
C ASP A 191 17.17 -12.12 0.86
N MET A 192 18.20 -12.72 0.26
CA MET A 192 19.45 -12.03 -0.12
C MET A 192 19.31 -11.13 -1.36
N ARG A 193 18.16 -11.13 -2.01
CA ARG A 193 17.87 -10.27 -3.17
C ARG A 193 17.48 -8.85 -2.78
N VAL A 194 17.25 -8.62 -1.49
CA VAL A 194 16.68 -7.36 -0.98
C VAL A 194 17.34 -6.90 0.31
N GLU A 195 17.18 -5.62 0.62
CA GLU A 195 17.35 -5.04 1.95
C GLU A 195 16.03 -4.47 2.44
N GLN A 196 15.70 -4.66 3.71
CA GLN A 196 14.42 -4.22 4.26
C GLN A 196 14.58 -3.47 5.58
N VAL A 197 13.62 -2.60 5.84
CA VAL A 197 13.41 -1.97 7.14
C VAL A 197 11.93 -1.96 7.48
N MET A 198 11.57 -2.28 8.71
CA MET A 198 10.21 -2.19 9.22
C MET A 198 10.02 -0.89 9.98
N LEU A 199 9.03 -0.09 9.56
CA LEU A 199 8.62 1.14 10.22
C LEU A 199 7.43 0.85 11.13
N THR A 200 7.47 1.36 12.36
CA THR A 200 6.39 1.21 13.35
C THR A 200 5.33 2.32 13.18
N VAL A 201 4.89 2.54 11.96
CA VAL A 201 3.81 3.47 11.61
C VAL A 201 2.52 2.70 11.55
N ARG A 202 1.50 3.12 12.27
CA ARG A 202 0.20 2.43 12.37
C ARG A 202 0.36 0.94 12.66
N ASP A 203 -0.02 0.08 11.71
CA ASP A 203 0.05 -1.38 11.82
C ASP A 203 1.34 -1.98 11.21
N GLY A 204 2.34 -1.12 11.01
CA GLY A 204 3.66 -1.46 10.47
C GLY A 204 3.75 -1.40 8.96
N LEU A 205 4.75 -0.68 8.44
CA LEU A 205 5.13 -0.66 7.03
C LEU A 205 6.50 -1.32 6.86
N MET A 206 6.63 -2.27 5.96
CA MET A 206 7.94 -2.81 5.57
C MET A 206 8.37 -2.20 4.24
N LEU A 207 9.50 -1.50 4.25
CA LEU A 207 10.15 -0.99 3.05
C LEU A 207 11.20 -2.02 2.61
N ILE A 208 11.10 -2.51 1.37
CA ILE A 208 11.91 -3.59 0.83
C ILE A 208 12.55 -3.11 -0.46
N ARG A 209 13.86 -2.85 -0.44
CA ARG A 209 14.63 -2.39 -1.60
C ARG A 209 15.28 -3.57 -2.31
N LYS A 210 15.07 -3.70 -3.62
CA LYS A 210 15.77 -4.70 -4.44
C LYS A 210 17.24 -4.32 -4.61
N LEU A 211 18.14 -5.29 -4.41
CA LEU A 211 19.58 -5.18 -4.60
C LEU A 211 20.00 -5.38 -6.06
#